data_f6130201dc73e87a5d303f1778d99038
#
_entry.id   f6130201dc73e87a5d303f1778d99038
#
_cell.length_a   1.000
_cell.length_b   1.000
_cell.length_c   1.000
_cell.angle_alpha   90.00
_cell.angle_beta   90.00
_cell.angle_gamma   90.00
#
_symmetry.space_group_name_H-M   'P 1'
#
loop_
_entity.id
_entity.type
_entity.pdbx_description
1 polymer ?
#
loop_
_entity_poly.entity_id
_entity_poly.type
_entity_poly.pdbx_seq_one_letter_code
_entity_poly.pdbx_strand_id
1 'polypeptide(L)'
;VIAAHQQVLRFDKESTAEISAQAQTELLAEFNSHVDQVDVIVLSDYGKGVLTDFVTREIIRISRSKNKRVLVDPKGSDYSKYTGAYLLTPNKKEASEAANINITDTESLNRDITYLKQTCALEVSLITLSEEGIACLDKTLQIEPTVARDVFDVTGAGDTVISALA
;
A
#
# COMPACT_ATOMS: atom_id res chain seq x y z
N VAL A 1 -9.34 -15.48 20.53
CA VAL A 1 -9.99 -15.51 21.84
C VAL A 1 -10.12 -14.07 22.32
N ILE A 2 -11.33 -13.66 22.64
CA ILE A 2 -11.64 -12.30 23.13
C ILE A 2 -12.07 -12.43 24.59
N ALA A 3 -11.51 -11.63 25.49
CA ALA A 3 -11.92 -11.52 26.88
C ALA A 3 -12.23 -10.05 27.20
N ALA A 4 -13.47 -9.81 27.65
CA ALA A 4 -14.07 -8.50 27.86
C ALA A 4 -14.04 -7.66 26.55
N HIS A 5 -13.28 -6.71 26.31
CA HIS A 5 -13.17 -5.92 25.08
C HIS A 5 -11.76 -5.99 24.48
N GLN A 6 -10.93 -6.95 24.91
CA GLN A 6 -9.56 -7.11 24.42
C GLN A 6 -9.37 -8.44 23.69
N GLN A 7 -8.72 -8.41 22.55
CA GLN A 7 -8.24 -9.60 21.87
C GLN A 7 -7.04 -10.16 22.63
N VAL A 8 -7.24 -11.32 23.29
CA VAL A 8 -6.22 -11.95 24.15
C VAL A 8 -5.27 -12.83 23.35
N LEU A 9 -5.78 -13.46 22.27
CA LEU A 9 -5.01 -14.39 21.44
C LEU A 9 -5.61 -14.52 20.05
N ARG A 10 -4.75 -14.48 19.03
CA ARG A 10 -5.05 -14.79 17.64
C ARG A 10 -4.15 -15.94 17.18
N PHE A 11 -4.74 -16.97 16.58
CA PHE A 11 -4.04 -18.05 15.91
C PHE A 11 -4.31 -17.98 14.41
N ASP A 12 -3.26 -17.82 13.63
CA ASP A 12 -3.35 -17.85 12.17
C ASP A 12 -2.52 -19.02 11.65
N LYS A 13 -3.07 -19.81 10.75
CA LYS A 13 -2.34 -20.81 9.97
C LYS A 13 -2.19 -20.26 8.56
N GLU A 14 -1.04 -19.75 8.25
CA GLU A 14 -0.78 -19.02 7.02
C GLU A 14 0.37 -19.63 6.24
N SER A 15 0.39 -19.42 4.93
CA SER A 15 1.51 -19.68 4.05
C SER A 15 1.97 -18.39 3.42
N THR A 16 3.28 -18.19 3.36
CA THR A 16 3.92 -17.08 2.64
C THR A 16 4.46 -17.53 1.28
N ALA A 17 4.27 -18.83 0.93
CA ALA A 17 4.68 -19.34 -0.36
C ALA A 17 3.87 -18.69 -1.49
N GLU A 18 4.55 -18.35 -2.56
CA GLU A 18 3.90 -17.79 -3.74
C GLU A 18 2.87 -18.79 -4.32
N ILE A 19 1.77 -18.27 -4.82
CA ILE A 19 0.78 -19.05 -5.56
C ILE A 19 1.41 -19.66 -6.82
N SER A 20 0.90 -20.82 -7.24
CA SER A 20 1.43 -21.52 -8.41
C SER A 20 1.36 -20.68 -9.69
N ALA A 21 2.22 -20.94 -10.66
CA ALA A 21 2.21 -20.26 -11.96
C ALA A 21 0.84 -20.39 -12.66
N GLN A 22 0.16 -21.53 -12.50
CA GLN A 22 -1.20 -21.70 -13.01
C GLN A 22 -2.17 -20.74 -12.33
N ALA A 23 -2.16 -20.66 -11.00
CA ALA A 23 -3.03 -19.75 -10.24
C ALA A 23 -2.74 -18.27 -10.57
N GLN A 24 -1.47 -17.90 -10.79
CA GLN A 24 -1.11 -16.56 -11.24
C GLN A 24 -1.72 -16.24 -12.61
N THR A 25 -1.67 -17.19 -13.54
CA THR A 25 -2.24 -17.03 -14.88
C THR A 25 -3.77 -16.89 -14.83
N GLU A 26 -4.44 -17.73 -14.03
CA GLU A 26 -5.88 -17.69 -13.83
C GLU A 26 -6.32 -16.37 -13.18
N LEU A 27 -5.61 -15.91 -12.16
CA LEU A 27 -5.87 -14.62 -11.50
C LEU A 27 -5.75 -13.45 -12.49
N LEU A 28 -4.70 -13.43 -13.32
CA LEU A 28 -4.51 -12.36 -14.31
C LEU A 28 -5.55 -12.41 -15.43
N ALA A 29 -5.99 -13.60 -15.85
CA ALA A 29 -7.07 -13.74 -16.82
C ALA A 29 -8.38 -13.19 -16.26
N GLU A 30 -8.71 -13.53 -15.02
CA GLU A 30 -9.90 -13.02 -14.33
C GLU A 30 -9.84 -11.51 -14.14
N PHE A 31 -8.70 -10.99 -13.66
CA PHE A 31 -8.46 -9.55 -13.55
C PHE A 31 -8.69 -8.82 -14.88
N ASN A 32 -8.12 -9.36 -15.98
CA ASN A 32 -8.23 -8.73 -17.30
C ASN A 32 -9.67 -8.71 -17.84
N SER A 33 -10.52 -9.67 -17.42
CA SER A 33 -11.93 -9.70 -17.82
C SER A 33 -12.79 -8.66 -17.12
N HIS A 34 -12.35 -8.15 -15.95
CA HIS A 34 -13.12 -7.22 -15.11
C HIS A 34 -12.56 -5.79 -15.07
N VAL A 35 -11.29 -5.59 -15.42
CA VAL A 35 -10.61 -4.29 -15.25
C VAL A 35 -11.29 -3.12 -15.99
N ASP A 36 -12.00 -3.39 -17.07
CA ASP A 36 -12.75 -2.35 -17.79
C ASP A 36 -14.02 -1.90 -17.07
N GLN A 37 -14.51 -2.70 -16.12
CA GLN A 37 -15.76 -2.47 -15.38
C GLN A 37 -15.54 -1.70 -14.06
N VAL A 38 -14.30 -1.38 -13.71
CA VAL A 38 -13.95 -0.69 -12.47
C VAL A 38 -13.26 0.64 -12.76
N ASP A 39 -13.31 1.57 -11.83
CA ASP A 39 -12.67 2.87 -11.96
C ASP A 39 -11.26 2.88 -11.34
N VAL A 40 -11.05 2.11 -10.30
CA VAL A 40 -9.80 2.03 -9.54
C VAL A 40 -9.52 0.58 -9.13
N ILE A 41 -8.24 0.25 -8.99
CA ILE A 41 -7.76 -1.05 -8.48
C ILE A 41 -7.04 -0.81 -7.15
N VAL A 42 -7.38 -1.60 -6.14
CA VAL A 42 -6.69 -1.59 -4.85
C VAL A 42 -5.93 -2.91 -4.68
N LEU A 43 -4.63 -2.81 -4.42
CA LEU A 43 -3.78 -3.94 -4.06
C LEU A 43 -3.40 -3.82 -2.59
N SER A 44 -4.00 -4.64 -1.73
CA SER A 44 -3.64 -4.76 -0.32
C SER A 44 -2.68 -5.94 -0.16
N ASP A 45 -1.39 -5.65 0.00
CA ASP A 45 -0.36 -6.68 0.09
C ASP A 45 -0.08 -7.06 1.55
N TYR A 46 -0.33 -8.31 1.88
CA TYR A 46 -0.04 -8.88 3.20
C TYR A 46 1.24 -9.72 3.22
N GLY A 47 1.99 -9.78 2.11
CA GLY A 47 3.19 -10.61 2.00
C GLY A 47 2.92 -12.11 2.07
N LYS A 48 1.71 -12.55 1.66
CA LYS A 48 1.25 -13.94 1.76
C LYS A 48 1.23 -14.68 0.42
N GLY A 49 2.08 -14.27 -0.51
CA GLY A 49 2.38 -14.99 -1.74
C GLY A 49 1.33 -14.88 -2.85
N VAL A 50 0.26 -14.10 -2.70
CA VAL A 50 -0.73 -13.84 -3.76
C VAL A 50 -0.21 -12.75 -4.71
N LEU A 51 0.19 -11.60 -4.15
CA LEU A 51 0.78 -10.50 -4.91
C LEU A 51 2.28 -10.75 -5.13
N THR A 52 2.58 -11.73 -6.00
CA THR A 52 3.94 -12.00 -6.45
C THR A 52 4.46 -10.83 -7.27
N ASP A 53 5.77 -10.74 -7.49
CA ASP A 53 6.38 -9.71 -8.34
C ASP A 53 5.75 -9.72 -9.74
N PHE A 54 5.56 -10.91 -10.32
CA PHE A 54 4.97 -11.06 -11.65
C PHE A 54 3.51 -10.59 -11.68
N VAL A 55 2.67 -11.07 -10.76
CA VAL A 55 1.24 -10.71 -10.69
C VAL A 55 1.08 -9.21 -10.47
N THR A 56 1.83 -8.64 -9.54
CA THR A 56 1.73 -7.20 -9.21
C THR A 56 2.12 -6.33 -10.40
N ARG A 57 3.26 -6.63 -11.04
CA ARG A 57 3.72 -5.87 -12.23
C ARG A 57 2.74 -5.97 -13.39
N GLU A 58 2.18 -7.17 -13.64
CA GLU A 58 1.21 -7.35 -14.72
C GLU A 58 -0.11 -6.62 -14.45
N ILE A 59 -0.64 -6.67 -13.22
CA ILE A 59 -1.82 -5.88 -12.84
C ILE A 59 -1.58 -4.38 -13.09
N ILE A 60 -0.44 -3.85 -12.63
CA ILE A 60 -0.10 -2.43 -12.83
C ILE A 60 0.02 -2.12 -14.34
N ARG A 61 0.70 -2.97 -15.11
CA ARG A 61 0.87 -2.79 -16.56
C ARG A 61 -0.47 -2.77 -17.30
N ILE A 62 -1.34 -3.75 -17.03
CA ILE A 62 -2.66 -3.85 -17.65
C ILE A 62 -3.51 -2.63 -17.27
N SER A 63 -3.55 -2.27 -15.99
CA SER A 63 -4.32 -1.13 -15.50
C SER A 63 -3.89 0.17 -16.17
N ARG A 64 -2.59 0.44 -16.26
CA ARG A 64 -2.06 1.63 -16.95
C ARG A 64 -2.43 1.68 -18.42
N SER A 65 -2.38 0.53 -19.12
CA SER A 65 -2.77 0.47 -20.54
C SER A 65 -4.25 0.82 -20.77
N LYS A 66 -5.07 0.72 -19.72
CA LYS A 66 -6.50 1.01 -19.70
C LYS A 66 -6.84 2.33 -18.97
N ASN A 67 -5.83 3.15 -18.64
CA ASN A 67 -5.96 4.39 -17.88
C ASN A 67 -6.65 4.19 -16.51
N LYS A 68 -6.45 3.04 -15.87
CA LYS A 68 -6.98 2.76 -14.54
C LYS A 68 -5.89 3.02 -13.50
N ARG A 69 -6.28 3.63 -12.37
CA ARG A 69 -5.38 3.91 -11.25
C ARG A 69 -5.21 2.67 -10.39
N VAL A 70 -3.99 2.42 -9.95
CA VAL A 70 -3.68 1.34 -9.00
C VAL A 70 -3.17 1.96 -7.71
N LEU A 71 -3.91 1.75 -6.64
CA LEU A 71 -3.53 2.13 -5.29
C LEU A 71 -2.98 0.89 -4.60
N VAL A 72 -1.89 1.02 -3.87
CA VAL A 72 -1.25 -0.12 -3.20
C VAL A 72 -1.01 0.17 -1.74
N ASP A 73 -1.49 -0.71 -0.87
CA ASP A 73 -1.01 -0.85 0.50
C ASP A 73 0.17 -1.83 0.48
N PRO A 74 1.42 -1.33 0.56
CA PRO A 74 2.60 -2.13 0.27
C PRO A 74 3.04 -2.98 1.47
N LYS A 75 3.81 -4.07 1.21
CA LYS A 75 4.44 -4.88 2.23
C LYS A 75 5.91 -5.16 1.91
N GLY A 76 6.72 -5.27 2.98
CA GLY A 76 8.16 -5.48 2.86
C GLY A 76 8.93 -4.17 2.74
N SER A 77 10.22 -4.26 2.40
CA SER A 77 11.12 -3.11 2.20
C SER A 77 11.51 -2.88 0.74
N ASP A 78 11.26 -3.84 -0.14
CA ASP A 78 11.48 -3.69 -1.58
C ASP A 78 10.16 -3.39 -2.30
N TYR A 79 10.02 -2.14 -2.73
CA TYR A 79 8.84 -1.66 -3.44
C TYR A 79 8.98 -1.71 -4.96
N SER A 80 10.04 -2.32 -5.49
CA SER A 80 10.31 -2.39 -6.93
C SER A 80 9.19 -3.04 -7.74
N LYS A 81 8.46 -4.00 -7.14
CA LYS A 81 7.31 -4.66 -7.77
C LYS A 81 6.10 -3.76 -7.97
N TYR A 82 6.01 -2.64 -7.21
CA TYR A 82 4.91 -1.68 -7.32
C TYR A 82 5.21 -0.52 -8.29
N THR A 83 6.34 -0.58 -8.98
CA THR A 83 6.74 0.49 -9.92
C THR A 83 5.65 0.78 -10.96
N GLY A 84 5.29 2.05 -11.05
CA GLY A 84 4.23 2.53 -11.94
C GLY A 84 2.82 2.45 -11.36
N ALA A 85 2.66 2.09 -10.09
CA ALA A 85 1.39 2.31 -9.40
C ALA A 85 1.04 3.81 -9.37
N TYR A 86 -0.23 4.14 -9.21
CA TYR A 86 -0.66 5.53 -9.05
C TYR A 86 -0.21 6.08 -7.70
N LEU A 87 -0.38 5.28 -6.64
CA LEU A 87 -0.17 5.69 -5.25
C LEU A 87 0.23 4.48 -4.40
N LEU A 88 1.14 4.70 -3.44
CA LEU A 88 1.41 3.77 -2.32
C LEU A 88 0.97 4.42 -1.00
N THR A 89 0.59 3.58 0.00
CA THR A 89 0.18 4.02 1.34
C THR A 89 0.99 3.40 2.48
N PRO A 90 2.33 3.37 2.42
CA PRO A 90 3.11 2.85 3.54
C PRO A 90 2.90 3.69 4.81
N ASN A 91 3.06 3.07 5.97
CA ASN A 91 3.21 3.83 7.20
C ASN A 91 4.65 4.39 7.35
N LYS A 92 4.85 5.30 8.33
CA LYS A 92 6.14 5.97 8.58
C LYS A 92 7.31 4.99 8.73
N LYS A 93 7.09 3.85 9.40
CA LYS A 93 8.11 2.82 9.59
C LYS A 93 8.42 2.08 8.29
N GLU A 94 7.39 1.64 7.58
CA GLU A 94 7.52 0.92 6.30
C GLU A 94 8.19 1.80 5.24
N ALA A 95 7.83 3.09 5.18
CA ALA A 95 8.46 4.07 4.30
C ALA A 95 9.95 4.22 4.62
N SER A 96 10.28 4.45 5.90
CA SER A 96 11.68 4.57 6.35
C SER A 96 12.52 3.34 6.03
N GLU A 97 11.96 2.14 6.18
CA GLU A 97 12.64 0.88 5.85
C GLU A 97 12.86 0.75 4.34
N ALA A 98 11.85 1.08 3.53
CA ALA A 98 11.93 0.96 2.08
C ALA A 98 12.88 1.98 1.44
N ALA A 99 12.90 3.22 1.93
CA ALA A 99 13.81 4.26 1.46
C ALA A 99 15.20 4.22 2.10
N ASN A 100 15.35 3.47 3.18
CA ASN A 100 16.52 3.51 4.07
C ASN A 100 16.82 4.94 4.56
N ILE A 101 15.77 5.69 4.89
CA ILE A 101 15.80 7.06 5.40
C ILE A 101 15.06 7.08 6.73
N ASN A 102 15.71 7.53 7.81
CA ASN A 102 15.04 7.67 9.09
C ASN A 102 14.24 8.97 9.14
N ILE A 103 12.91 8.86 9.23
CA ILE A 103 11.99 10.00 9.29
C ILE A 103 11.92 10.52 10.72
N THR A 104 12.57 11.65 10.99
CA THR A 104 12.60 12.30 12.31
C THR A 104 11.99 13.70 12.32
N ASP A 105 11.88 14.32 11.16
CA ASP A 105 11.39 15.68 10.96
C ASP A 105 10.79 15.84 9.55
N THR A 106 10.26 17.02 9.26
CA THR A 106 9.64 17.32 7.96
C THR A 106 10.64 17.24 6.80
N GLU A 107 11.91 17.55 7.02
CA GLU A 107 12.93 17.49 5.97
C GLU A 107 13.23 16.04 5.59
N SER A 108 13.45 15.16 6.56
CA SER A 108 13.65 13.72 6.33
C SER A 108 12.41 13.06 5.74
N LEU A 109 11.20 13.46 6.17
CA LEU A 109 9.94 13.03 5.59
C LEU A 109 9.85 13.42 4.10
N ASN A 110 10.20 14.66 3.77
CA ASN A 110 10.18 15.12 2.37
C ASN A 110 11.20 14.37 1.50
N ARG A 111 12.36 14.05 2.03
CA ARG A 111 13.35 13.22 1.32
C ARG A 111 12.83 11.81 1.07
N ASP A 112 12.25 11.18 2.08
CA ASP A 112 11.72 9.81 2.01
C ASP A 112 10.57 9.72 0.99
N ILE A 113 9.53 10.53 1.15
CA ILE A 113 8.36 10.51 0.27
C ILE A 113 8.73 10.86 -1.19
N THR A 114 9.73 11.73 -1.40
CA THR A 114 10.25 12.05 -2.72
C THR A 114 11.02 10.88 -3.31
N TYR A 115 11.85 10.21 -2.51
CA TYR A 115 12.58 9.02 -2.93
C TYR A 115 11.62 7.92 -3.38
N LEU A 116 10.60 7.60 -2.57
CA LEU A 116 9.60 6.59 -2.93
C LEU A 116 8.85 6.96 -4.21
N LYS A 117 8.44 8.23 -4.34
CA LYS A 117 7.77 8.72 -5.55
C LYS A 117 8.60 8.51 -6.80
N GLN A 118 9.89 8.83 -6.75
CA GLN A 118 10.80 8.72 -7.89
C GLN A 118 11.16 7.26 -8.20
N THR A 119 11.54 6.49 -7.17
CA THR A 119 12.00 5.11 -7.32
C THR A 119 10.89 4.19 -7.83
N CYS A 120 9.67 4.37 -7.34
CA CYS A 120 8.52 3.59 -7.78
C CYS A 120 7.75 4.23 -8.94
N ALA A 121 8.22 5.36 -9.48
CA ALA A 121 7.55 6.08 -10.57
C ALA A 121 6.06 6.34 -10.29
N LEU A 122 5.75 6.85 -9.08
CA LEU A 122 4.38 7.13 -8.64
C LEU A 122 3.90 8.48 -9.15
N GLU A 123 2.60 8.60 -9.42
CA GLU A 123 1.99 9.92 -9.65
C GLU A 123 1.79 10.68 -8.34
N VAL A 124 1.40 9.98 -7.28
CA VAL A 124 1.25 10.51 -5.92
C VAL A 124 1.98 9.59 -4.95
N SER A 125 2.70 10.14 -3.99
CA SER A 125 3.27 9.38 -2.87
C SER A 125 2.57 9.79 -1.57
N LEU A 126 2.22 8.82 -0.74
CA LEU A 126 1.53 9.07 0.53
C LEU A 126 2.23 8.26 1.63
N ILE A 127 2.36 8.84 2.81
CA ILE A 127 2.86 8.15 4.02
C ILE A 127 1.89 8.43 5.16
N THR A 128 1.41 7.37 5.81
CA THR A 128 0.61 7.52 7.02
C THR A 128 1.51 7.74 8.23
N LEU A 129 1.20 8.77 9.03
CA LEU A 129 2.02 9.27 10.14
C LEU A 129 1.39 8.98 11.51
N SER A 130 0.51 8.00 11.60
CA SER A 130 -0.24 7.67 12.82
C SER A 130 -1.01 8.88 13.35
N GLU A 131 -0.76 9.27 14.61
CA GLU A 131 -1.40 10.42 15.25
C GLU A 131 -1.04 11.77 14.61
N GLU A 132 0.06 11.86 13.87
CA GLU A 132 0.47 13.08 13.17
C GLU A 132 -0.34 13.32 11.88
N GLY A 133 -1.08 12.31 11.39
CA GLY A 133 -1.92 12.43 10.21
C GLY A 133 -1.38 11.73 8.98
N ILE A 134 -1.44 12.39 7.83
CA ILE A 134 -1.04 11.84 6.53
C ILE A 134 -0.19 12.86 5.77
N ALA A 135 0.96 12.43 5.28
CA ALA A 135 1.77 13.19 4.33
C ALA A 135 1.44 12.75 2.89
N CYS A 136 1.24 13.71 2.01
CA CYS A 136 0.95 13.48 0.59
C CYS A 136 1.86 14.35 -0.27
N LEU A 137 2.49 13.75 -1.28
CA LEU A 137 3.32 14.43 -2.28
C LEU A 137 2.77 14.18 -3.68
N ASP A 138 2.03 15.15 -4.20
CA ASP A 138 1.72 15.27 -5.63
C ASP A 138 2.78 16.20 -6.28
N LYS A 139 2.51 17.49 -6.35
CA LYS A 139 3.45 18.53 -6.80
C LYS A 139 4.21 19.15 -5.64
N THR A 140 3.56 19.27 -4.51
CA THR A 140 4.12 19.81 -3.26
C THR A 140 3.77 18.88 -2.11
N LEU A 141 4.64 18.82 -1.10
CA LEU A 141 4.36 18.10 0.13
C LEU A 141 3.25 18.81 0.90
N GLN A 142 2.22 18.06 1.24
CA GLN A 142 1.12 18.48 2.12
C GLN A 142 1.07 17.50 3.29
N ILE A 143 0.82 18.01 4.48
CA ILE A 143 0.62 17.21 5.69
C ILE A 143 -0.74 17.57 6.26
N GLU A 144 -1.66 16.60 6.23
CA GLU A 144 -2.99 16.74 6.78
C GLU A 144 -3.01 16.10 8.17
N PRO A 145 -3.26 16.89 9.23
CA PRO A 145 -3.27 16.37 10.60
C PRO A 145 -4.48 15.48 10.84
N THR A 146 -4.32 14.51 11.77
CA THR A 146 -5.47 13.71 12.18
C THR A 146 -6.52 14.54 12.91
N VAL A 147 -7.79 14.25 12.67
CA VAL A 147 -8.93 14.83 13.41
C VAL A 147 -9.39 13.94 14.57
N ALA A 148 -8.87 12.72 14.67
CA ALA A 148 -9.21 11.79 15.74
C ALA A 148 -8.66 12.28 17.09
N ARG A 149 -9.55 12.38 18.09
CA ARG A 149 -9.17 12.84 19.44
C ARG A 149 -8.72 11.71 20.37
N ASP A 150 -9.24 10.49 20.16
CA ASP A 150 -8.92 9.31 20.94
C ASP A 150 -8.85 8.09 19.99
N VAL A 151 -7.69 7.44 19.92
CA VAL A 151 -7.51 6.21 19.13
C VAL A 151 -7.32 5.05 20.10
N PHE A 152 -8.33 4.20 20.21
CA PHE A 152 -8.29 3.01 21.06
C PHE A 152 -7.74 1.77 20.34
N ASP A 153 -7.88 1.70 19.01
CA ASP A 153 -7.42 0.60 18.18
C ASP A 153 -7.02 1.11 16.80
N VAL A 154 -5.82 0.75 16.34
CA VAL A 154 -5.28 1.11 15.03
C VAL A 154 -5.38 -0.05 14.02
N THR A 155 -6.01 -1.17 14.42
CA THR A 155 -6.20 -2.34 13.54
C THR A 155 -7.07 -1.95 12.34
N GLY A 156 -6.54 -2.14 11.12
CA GLY A 156 -7.25 -1.79 9.88
C GLY A 156 -7.22 -0.31 9.52
N ALA A 157 -6.40 0.52 10.18
CA ALA A 157 -6.25 1.93 9.83
C ALA A 157 -5.74 2.11 8.39
N GLY A 158 -4.76 1.30 7.95
CA GLY A 158 -4.26 1.29 6.57
C GLY A 158 -5.35 0.94 5.57
N ASP A 159 -6.09 -0.14 5.82
CA ASP A 159 -7.22 -0.58 4.98
C ASP A 159 -8.29 0.52 4.87
N THR A 160 -8.56 1.24 5.95
CA THR A 160 -9.49 2.37 5.97
C THR A 160 -9.00 3.53 5.12
N VAL A 161 -7.73 3.90 5.24
CA VAL A 161 -7.12 4.98 4.45
C VAL A 161 -7.18 4.66 2.97
N ILE A 162 -6.71 3.48 2.55
CA ILE A 162 -6.69 3.14 1.12
C ILE A 162 -8.10 3.00 0.54
N SER A 163 -9.06 2.50 1.33
CA SER A 163 -10.47 2.41 0.90
C SER A 163 -11.12 3.78 0.74
N ALA A 164 -10.75 4.76 1.56
CA ALA A 164 -11.25 6.13 1.46
C ALA A 164 -10.65 6.89 0.26
N LEU A 165 -9.48 6.45 -0.25
CA LEU A 165 -8.80 7.04 -1.40
C LEU A 165 -9.28 6.45 -2.74
N ALA A 166 -9.93 5.30 -2.70
CA ALA A 166 -10.44 4.57 -3.87
C ALA A 166 -11.79 5.10 -4.33
#